data_fbf35510e24043a3f074a853b2eaac3c
#
_entry.id   fbf35510e24043a3f074a853b2eaac3c
#
_cell.length_a   1.000
_cell.length_b   1.000
_cell.length_c   1.000
_cell.angle_alpha   90.00
_cell.angle_beta   90.00
_cell.angle_gamma   90.00
#
_symmetry.space_group_name_H-M   'P 1'
#
loop_
_entity.id
_entity.type
_entity.pdbx_description
1 polymer ?
#
loop_
_entity_poly.entity_id
_entity_poly.type
_entity_poly.pdbx_seq_one_letter_code
_entity_poly.pdbx_strand_id
1 'polypeptide(L)' 'MKAIYPVLFTPLTEGGYMAYVPDLDINTQGESLVEAIEMARDAIGIVGISL' A
#
# COMPACT_ATOMS: atom_id res chain seq x y z
N MET A 1 15.50 9.75 10.08
CA MET A 1 14.38 10.49 9.51
C MET A 1 13.36 9.54 8.95
N LYS A 2 12.10 9.78 9.23
CA LYS A 2 11.04 8.91 8.74
C LYS A 2 10.50 9.44 7.43
N ALA A 3 10.29 8.54 6.50
CA ALA A 3 9.61 8.88 5.28
C ALA A 3 8.15 8.48 5.42
N ILE A 4 7.26 9.40 5.09
CA ILE A 4 5.83 9.14 5.15
C ILE A 4 5.28 9.29 3.75
N TYR A 5 4.61 8.24 3.29
CA TYR A 5 4.02 8.25 1.96
C TYR A 5 2.52 8.09 2.06
N PRO A 6 1.76 8.93 1.38
CA PRO A 6 0.32 8.72 1.32
C PRO A 6 0.01 7.49 0.48
N VAL A 7 -1.00 6.75 0.91
CA VAL A 7 -1.44 5.56 0.18
C VAL A 7 -2.93 5.67 -0.01
N LEU A 8 -3.37 5.48 -1.24
CA LEU A 8 -4.79 5.52 -1.58
C LEU A 8 -5.31 4.10 -1.68
N PHE A 9 -6.38 3.81 -0.94
CA PHE A 9 -6.98 2.48 -0.97
C PHE A 9 -8.31 2.57 -1.70
N THR A 10 -8.49 1.71 -2.68
CA THR A 10 -9.70 1.69 -3.49
C THR A 10 -10.32 0.30 -3.41
N PRO A 11 -11.58 0.20 -2.98
CA PRO A 11 -12.24 -1.11 -3.00
C PRO A 11 -12.48 -1.58 -4.43
N LEU A 12 -12.28 -2.86 -4.65
CA LEU A 12 -12.47 -3.47 -5.95
C LEU A 12 -13.84 -4.12 -6.03
N THR A 13 -14.46 -4.07 -7.20
CA THR A 13 -15.80 -4.63 -7.37
C THR A 13 -15.81 -6.12 -7.14
N GLU A 14 -14.73 -6.79 -7.45
CA GLU A 14 -14.65 -8.24 -7.28
C GLU A 14 -14.19 -8.64 -5.89
N GLY A 15 -14.03 -7.69 -5.01
CA GLY A 15 -13.55 -7.96 -3.67
C GLY A 15 -12.10 -7.54 -3.49
N GLY A 16 -11.78 -7.16 -2.29
CA GLY A 16 -10.43 -6.74 -1.99
C GLY A 16 -10.23 -5.25 -2.20
N TYR A 17 -8.98 -4.84 -2.10
CA TYR A 17 -8.60 -3.43 -2.18
C TYR A 17 -7.34 -3.28 -3.00
N MET A 18 -7.28 -2.18 -3.73
CA MET A 18 -6.05 -1.77 -4.38
C MET A 18 -5.41 -0.67 -3.56
N ALA A 19 -4.10 -0.73 -3.44
CA ALA A 19 -3.33 0.30 -2.75
C ALA A 19 -2.41 0.97 -3.75
N TYR A 20 -2.46 2.28 -3.81
CA TYR A 20 -1.63 3.05 -4.73
C TYR A 20 -0.81 4.05 -3.94
N VAL A 21 0.48 4.05 -4.18
CA VAL A 21 1.41 5.00 -3.56
C VAL A 21 1.84 5.98 -4.64
N PRO A 22 1.22 7.17 -4.70
CA PRO A 22 1.50 8.10 -5.80
C PRO A 22 2.95 8.56 -5.87
N ASP A 23 3.55 8.79 -4.72
CA ASP A 23 4.92 9.31 -4.69
C ASP A 23 5.91 8.35 -5.30
N LEU A 24 5.61 7.07 -5.28
CA LEU A 24 6.50 6.04 -5.80
C LEU A 24 5.93 5.35 -7.01
N ASP A 25 4.72 5.72 -7.41
CA ASP A 25 4.02 5.11 -8.55
C ASP A 25 3.94 3.59 -8.41
N ILE A 26 3.57 3.16 -7.21
CA ILE A 26 3.47 1.75 -6.89
C ILE A 26 2.01 1.36 -6.72
N ASN A 27 1.61 0.28 -7.35
CA ASN A 27 0.28 -0.31 -7.19
C ASN A 27 0.40 -1.69 -6.61
N THR A 28 -0.38 -1.97 -5.57
CA THR A 28 -0.46 -3.30 -5.01
C THR A 28 -1.93 -3.64 -4.78
N GLN A 29 -2.19 -4.87 -4.43
CA GLN A 29 -3.55 -5.35 -4.29
C GLN A 29 -3.59 -6.38 -3.17
N GLY A 30 -4.66 -6.36 -2.39
CA GLY A 30 -4.85 -7.32 -1.31
C GLY A 30 -6.30 -7.76 -1.25
N GLU A 31 -6.55 -8.89 -0.63
CA GLU A 31 -7.90 -9.43 -0.53
C GLU A 31 -8.71 -8.77 0.57
N SER A 32 -8.04 -8.06 1.46
CA SER A 32 -8.68 -7.30 2.52
C SER A 32 -7.91 -6.01 2.69
N LEU A 33 -8.48 -5.09 3.46
CA LEU A 33 -7.80 -3.83 3.71
C LEU A 33 -6.48 -4.07 4.45
N VAL A 34 -6.49 -4.98 5.41
CA VAL A 34 -5.28 -5.30 6.16
C VAL A 34 -4.21 -5.85 5.23
N GLU A 35 -4.59 -6.75 4.34
CA GLU A 35 -3.64 -7.32 3.41
C GLU A 35 -3.11 -6.26 2.45
N ALA A 36 -3.99 -5.37 1.98
CA ALA A 36 -3.56 -4.29 1.09
C ALA A 36 -2.55 -3.38 1.79
N ILE A 37 -2.76 -3.12 3.07
CA ILE A 37 -1.81 -2.33 3.84
C ILE A 37 -0.46 -3.02 3.91
N GLU A 38 -0.47 -4.32 4.17
CA GLU A 38 0.76 -5.09 4.25
C GLU A 38 1.49 -5.11 2.93
N MET A 39 0.74 -5.28 1.84
CA MET A 39 1.34 -5.30 0.52
C MET A 39 1.94 -3.94 0.16
N ALA A 40 1.27 -2.87 0.54
CA ALA A 40 1.80 -1.53 0.30
C ALA A 40 3.10 -1.32 1.08
N ARG A 41 3.14 -1.77 2.30
CA ARG A 41 4.34 -1.64 3.12
C ARG A 41 5.50 -2.40 2.52
N ASP A 42 5.24 -3.62 2.04
CA ASP A 42 6.28 -4.40 1.39
C ASP A 42 6.75 -3.75 0.11
N ALA A 43 5.84 -3.18 -0.65
CA ALA A 43 6.17 -2.56 -1.92
C ALA A 43 6.99 -1.28 -1.74
N ILE A 44 6.66 -0.50 -0.72
CA ILE A 44 7.47 0.67 -0.40
C ILE A 44 8.88 0.24 -0.03
N GLY A 45 8.98 -1.01 0.33
CA GLY A 45 10.24 -1.57 0.64
C GLY A 45 10.61 -1.30 2.06
N ILE A 46 11.75 -1.76 2.37
CA ILE A 46 12.18 -1.70 3.71
C ILE A 46 12.43 -0.29 4.13
N VAL A 47 12.56 0.57 3.16
CA VAL A 47 12.93 1.92 3.40
C VAL A 47 11.97 2.65 4.29
N GLY A 48 10.73 2.48 4.05
CA GLY A 48 9.80 3.30 4.74
C GLY A 48 9.20 2.67 5.95
N ILE A 49 9.62 1.51 6.29
CA ILE A 49 8.88 0.77 7.26
C ILE A 49 9.59 0.54 8.53
N SER A 50 10.50 1.26 8.84
CA SER A 50 11.04 1.03 10.13
C SER A 50 10.06 1.57 11.15
N LEU A 51 9.60 0.78 11.94
CA LEU A 51 8.65 1.19 12.93
C LEU A 51 9.29 1.53 14.26
#